data_aaefec5d4e087ad234e7383479ed335e
#
_entry.id   aaefec5d4e087ad234e7383479ed335e
#
_cell.length_a   1.000
_cell.length_b   1.000
_cell.length_c   1.000
_cell.angle_alpha   90.00
_cell.angle_beta   90.00
_cell.angle_gamma   90.00
#
_symmetry.space_group_name_H-M   'P 1'
#
loop_
_entity.id
_entity.type
_entity.pdbx_description
1 polymer ?
#
loop_
_entity_poly.entity_id
_entity_poly.type
_entity_poly.pdbx_seq_one_letter_code
_entity_poly.pdbx_strand_id
1 'polypeptide(L)'
;MEAVKPFPHLLIIQPLQPESKPYYFNLDTAAFEELTRSSEFRWAAQERLTRRPAQQAVGMGAERITLKGSIYPGFKGGIKQLDTLRSIGSQLQPLGLTTGYGEVLGNWCLKNIEEEQSAFLQGGIPRKQGFTLEFVRYGDDLQNR
;
A
#
# COMPACT_ATOMS: atom_id res chain seq x y z
N MET A 1 17.12 19.75 27.17
CA MET A 1 17.29 18.83 26.05
C MET A 1 15.95 18.45 25.43
N GLU A 2 15.92 18.48 24.16
CA GLU A 2 14.67 18.26 23.48
C GLU A 2 14.38 16.77 23.38
N ALA A 3 13.15 16.39 23.67
CA ALA A 3 12.75 15.00 23.54
C ALA A 3 12.74 14.59 22.08
N VAL A 4 13.19 13.37 21.83
CA VAL A 4 13.15 12.84 20.47
C VAL A 4 11.69 12.65 20.08
N LYS A 5 11.31 13.28 19.01
CA LYS A 5 9.96 13.15 18.51
C LYS A 5 9.77 11.76 17.91
N PRO A 6 8.71 11.06 18.30
CA PRO A 6 8.46 9.78 17.64
C PRO A 6 8.14 10.01 16.18
N PHE A 7 8.34 8.98 15.38
CA PHE A 7 8.02 9.08 13.96
C PHE A 7 6.51 9.27 13.81
N PRO A 8 6.05 10.40 13.25
CA PRO A 8 4.62 10.68 13.20
C PRO A 8 3.87 9.92 12.13
N HIS A 9 4.60 9.40 11.15
CA HIS A 9 3.97 8.77 10.00
C HIS A 9 4.19 7.27 10.03
N LEU A 10 3.15 6.52 9.64
CA LEU A 10 3.26 5.08 9.49
C LEU A 10 3.84 4.71 8.15
N LEU A 11 3.43 5.43 7.12
CA LEU A 11 3.87 5.17 5.76
C LEU A 11 3.68 6.44 4.95
N ILE A 12 4.59 6.68 4.03
CA ILE A 12 4.52 7.85 3.15
C ILE A 12 4.38 7.34 1.72
N ILE A 13 3.35 7.82 1.04
CA ILE A 13 3.14 7.55 -0.37
C ILE A 13 3.55 8.80 -1.13
N GLN A 14 4.55 8.65 -2.00
CA GLN A 14 5.06 9.76 -2.77
C GLN A 14 4.77 9.53 -4.24
N PRO A 15 3.81 10.28 -4.81
CA PRO A 15 3.62 10.21 -6.26
C PRO A 15 4.90 10.67 -6.96
N LEU A 16 5.22 10.02 -8.06
CA LEU A 16 6.47 10.31 -8.76
C LEU A 16 6.41 11.59 -9.56
N GLN A 17 5.23 12.15 -9.79
CA GLN A 17 5.10 13.41 -10.49
C GLN A 17 5.59 14.54 -9.61
N PRO A 18 6.40 15.47 -10.17
CA PRO A 18 7.04 16.47 -9.32
C PRO A 18 6.08 17.39 -8.58
N GLU A 19 4.90 17.63 -9.12
CA GLU A 19 3.96 18.56 -8.51
C GLU A 19 3.01 17.91 -7.53
N SER A 20 3.07 16.61 -7.37
CA SER A 20 2.14 15.90 -6.51
C SER A 20 2.62 15.91 -5.08
N LYS A 21 1.68 16.06 -4.17
CA LYS A 21 1.99 16.07 -2.75
C LYS A 21 2.03 14.65 -2.22
N PRO A 22 2.92 14.39 -1.26
CA PRO A 22 2.92 13.07 -0.63
C PRO A 22 1.69 12.90 0.25
N TYR A 23 1.27 11.65 0.41
CA TYR A 23 0.21 11.29 1.33
C TYR A 23 0.83 10.59 2.52
N TYR A 24 0.44 10.99 3.71
CA TYR A 24 0.98 10.44 4.95
C TYR A 24 -0.08 9.64 5.67
N PHE A 25 0.22 8.35 5.92
CA PHE A 25 -0.60 7.56 6.83
C PHE A 25 -0.14 7.87 8.24
N ASN A 26 -0.97 8.55 8.98
CA ASN A 26 -0.69 8.92 10.36
C ASN A 26 -1.66 8.21 11.29
N LEU A 27 -1.27 8.11 12.55
CA LEU A 27 -2.20 7.58 13.54
C LEU A 27 -3.46 8.43 13.65
N ASP A 28 -3.36 9.71 13.28
CA ASP A 28 -4.47 10.64 13.40
C ASP A 28 -5.36 10.71 12.18
N THR A 29 -4.90 10.23 11.03
CA THR A 29 -5.69 10.37 9.81
C THR A 29 -6.21 9.02 9.34
N ALA A 30 -5.36 8.24 8.73
CA ALA A 30 -5.76 6.93 8.22
C ALA A 30 -4.73 5.93 8.71
N ALA A 31 -4.96 5.40 9.91
CA ALA A 31 -4.02 4.45 10.48
C ALA A 31 -4.33 3.07 9.95
N PHE A 32 -3.35 2.43 9.32
CA PHE A 32 -3.51 1.04 8.99
C PHE A 32 -3.08 0.21 10.20
N GLU A 33 -3.74 -0.93 10.37
CA GLU A 33 -3.49 -1.82 11.50
C GLU A 33 -2.66 -3.01 11.10
N GLU A 34 -2.72 -3.38 9.82
CA GLU A 34 -2.00 -4.54 9.30
C GLU A 34 -1.32 -4.18 8.00
N LEU A 35 -0.12 -4.65 7.85
CA LEU A 35 0.59 -4.58 6.59
C LEU A 35 1.04 -5.99 6.26
N THR A 36 0.60 -6.51 5.13
CA THR A 36 0.99 -7.83 4.66
C THR A 36 1.82 -7.66 3.40
N ARG A 37 2.98 -8.29 3.39
CA ARG A 37 3.86 -8.25 2.24
C ARG A 37 4.04 -9.66 1.71
N SER A 38 3.80 -9.83 0.42
CA SER A 38 3.89 -11.13 -0.23
C SER A 38 4.89 -11.05 -1.37
N SER A 39 5.80 -12.01 -1.41
CA SER A 39 6.80 -12.08 -2.46
C SER A 39 6.73 -13.44 -3.11
N GLU A 40 6.71 -13.45 -4.42
CA GLU A 40 6.63 -14.69 -5.18
C GLU A 40 7.95 -14.91 -5.90
N PHE A 41 8.44 -16.14 -5.82
CA PHE A 41 9.65 -16.55 -6.51
C PHE A 41 9.26 -17.69 -7.46
N ARG A 42 9.57 -17.55 -8.73
CA ARG A 42 9.07 -18.47 -9.74
C ARG A 42 10.08 -19.53 -10.08
N TRP A 43 9.63 -20.77 -9.97
CA TRP A 43 10.40 -21.95 -10.30
C TRP A 43 9.59 -22.81 -11.25
N ALA A 44 10.23 -23.34 -12.27
CA ALA A 44 9.60 -24.29 -13.17
C ALA A 44 10.09 -25.68 -12.84
N ALA A 45 9.15 -26.63 -12.75
CA ALA A 45 9.49 -28.02 -12.47
C ALA A 45 9.58 -28.77 -13.78
N GLN A 46 10.66 -29.54 -13.96
CA GLN A 46 10.80 -30.44 -15.10
C GLN A 46 10.69 -31.86 -14.62
N GLU A 47 9.73 -32.60 -15.18
CA GLU A 47 9.56 -34.01 -14.82
C GLU A 47 10.74 -34.83 -15.29
N ARG A 48 11.15 -35.77 -14.46
CA ARG A 48 12.21 -36.70 -14.79
C ARG A 48 11.79 -38.10 -14.39
N LEU A 49 12.05 -39.03 -15.28
CA LEU A 49 11.73 -40.41 -14.94
C LEU A 49 12.59 -40.89 -13.79
N THR A 50 11.95 -41.55 -12.83
CA THR A 50 12.59 -42.19 -11.67
C THR A 50 13.31 -41.24 -10.72
N ARG A 51 13.17 -39.90 -10.90
CA ARG A 51 13.80 -38.93 -10.04
C ARG A 51 12.80 -37.87 -9.63
N ARG A 52 13.14 -37.12 -8.60
CA ARG A 52 12.38 -35.94 -8.29
C ARG A 52 12.45 -34.95 -9.43
N PRO A 53 11.37 -34.19 -9.68
CA PRO A 53 11.41 -33.18 -10.72
C PRO A 53 12.52 -32.19 -10.49
N ALA A 54 13.18 -31.76 -11.55
CA ALA A 54 14.19 -30.73 -11.47
C ALA A 54 13.50 -29.38 -11.34
N GLN A 55 14.03 -28.55 -10.46
CA GLN A 55 13.52 -27.18 -10.31
C GLN A 55 14.46 -26.23 -11.01
N GLN A 56 13.90 -25.34 -11.79
CA GLN A 56 14.68 -24.36 -12.53
C GLN A 56 14.17 -22.97 -12.17
N ALA A 57 15.09 -22.09 -11.80
CA ALA A 57 14.72 -20.72 -11.45
C ALA A 57 14.25 -19.99 -12.70
N VAL A 58 13.05 -19.42 -12.63
CA VAL A 58 12.48 -18.65 -13.73
C VAL A 58 12.65 -17.17 -13.50
N GLY A 59 12.52 -16.72 -12.26
CA GLY A 59 12.70 -15.31 -11.94
C GLY A 59 11.81 -14.89 -10.81
N MET A 60 11.80 -13.60 -10.58
CA MET A 60 10.97 -13.02 -9.54
C MET A 60 9.53 -12.94 -10.03
N GLY A 61 8.61 -13.31 -9.16
CA GLY A 61 7.21 -13.13 -9.43
C GLY A 61 6.72 -11.80 -8.90
N ALA A 62 5.42 -11.73 -8.64
CA ALA A 62 4.81 -10.51 -8.16
C ALA A 62 5.14 -10.28 -6.69
N GLU A 63 5.34 -9.01 -6.34
CA GLU A 63 5.38 -8.60 -4.95
C GLU A 63 4.16 -7.74 -4.68
N ARG A 64 3.53 -7.97 -3.54
CA ARG A 64 2.32 -7.25 -3.16
C ARG A 64 2.43 -6.76 -1.73
N ILE A 65 1.83 -5.59 -1.51
CA ILE A 65 1.64 -5.07 -0.16
C ILE A 65 0.16 -4.82 0.00
N THR A 66 -0.39 -5.30 1.10
CA THR A 66 -1.79 -5.07 1.45
C THR A 66 -1.84 -4.34 2.77
N LEU A 67 -2.52 -3.21 2.80
CA LEU A 67 -2.72 -2.43 4.02
C LEU A 67 -4.18 -2.49 4.41
N LYS A 68 -4.43 -2.78 5.69
CA LYS A 68 -5.78 -2.80 6.23
C LYS A 68 -5.86 -1.91 7.44
N GLY A 69 -6.94 -1.17 7.54
CA GLY A 69 -7.13 -0.31 8.69
C GLY A 69 -8.51 0.26 8.75
N SER A 70 -8.70 1.21 9.65
CA SER A 70 -10.00 1.85 9.85
C SER A 70 -9.81 3.33 10.08
N ILE A 71 -10.76 4.09 9.57
CA ILE A 71 -10.84 5.53 9.80
C ILE A 71 -12.13 5.78 10.57
N TYR A 72 -12.03 6.65 11.59
CA TYR A 72 -13.18 7.07 12.37
C TYR A 72 -13.40 8.55 12.11
N PRO A 73 -14.21 8.89 11.08
CA PRO A 73 -14.29 10.29 10.61
C PRO A 73 -14.73 11.29 11.65
N GLY A 74 -15.60 10.87 12.57
CA GLY A 74 -16.05 11.78 13.62
C GLY A 74 -15.01 12.05 14.68
N PHE A 75 -13.93 11.28 14.67
CA PHE A 75 -12.86 11.41 15.65
C PHE A 75 -11.67 12.17 15.05
N LYS A 76 -11.02 11.59 14.08
CA LYS A 76 -9.86 12.21 13.42
C LYS A 76 -9.84 11.82 11.96
N GLY A 77 -9.27 12.68 11.13
CA GLY A 77 -9.02 12.38 9.73
C GLY A 77 -10.11 12.78 8.75
N GLY A 78 -11.36 12.87 9.22
CA GLY A 78 -12.46 13.24 8.34
C GLY A 78 -12.87 12.14 7.38
N ILE A 79 -13.94 12.40 6.62
CA ILE A 79 -14.54 11.36 5.76
C ILE A 79 -13.89 11.27 4.37
N LYS A 80 -12.96 12.17 4.05
CA LYS A 80 -12.45 12.25 2.69
C LYS A 80 -11.06 11.67 2.52
N GLN A 81 -10.57 10.95 3.53
CA GLN A 81 -9.22 10.39 3.44
C GLN A 81 -9.10 9.38 2.28
N LEU A 82 -10.10 8.52 2.15
CA LEU A 82 -10.05 7.52 1.09
C LEU A 82 -10.28 8.13 -0.28
N ASP A 83 -11.02 9.24 -0.35
CA ASP A 83 -11.16 9.95 -1.62
C ASP A 83 -9.85 10.54 -2.08
N THR A 84 -9.04 11.02 -1.14
CA THR A 84 -7.71 11.51 -1.48
C THR A 84 -6.86 10.38 -2.04
N LEU A 85 -6.92 9.20 -1.43
CA LEU A 85 -6.19 8.05 -1.93
C LEU A 85 -6.69 7.62 -3.30
N ARG A 86 -8.01 7.71 -3.54
CA ARG A 86 -8.55 7.39 -4.85
C ARG A 86 -8.07 8.36 -5.91
N SER A 87 -7.92 9.64 -5.54
CA SER A 87 -7.36 10.64 -6.48
C SER A 87 -5.94 10.28 -6.85
N ILE A 88 -5.15 9.86 -5.87
CA ILE A 88 -3.77 9.45 -6.15
C ILE A 88 -3.76 8.23 -7.06
N GLY A 89 -4.60 7.24 -6.76
CA GLY A 89 -4.66 6.04 -7.58
C GLY A 89 -5.13 6.29 -8.99
N SER A 90 -6.03 7.27 -9.18
CA SER A 90 -6.58 7.55 -10.50
C SER A 90 -5.57 8.16 -11.45
N GLN A 91 -4.44 8.63 -10.94
CA GLN A 91 -3.37 9.14 -11.80
C GLN A 91 -2.66 8.03 -12.56
N LEU A 92 -2.83 6.78 -12.11
CA LEU A 92 -2.27 5.61 -12.79
C LEU A 92 -0.77 5.72 -12.97
N GLN A 93 -0.10 6.18 -11.94
CA GLN A 93 1.35 6.34 -11.93
C GLN A 93 1.94 5.53 -10.79
N PRO A 94 3.18 5.07 -10.96
CA PRO A 94 3.85 4.41 -9.83
C PRO A 94 4.03 5.37 -8.66
N LEU A 95 4.00 4.80 -7.48
CA LEU A 95 4.11 5.56 -6.24
C LEU A 95 5.31 5.06 -5.44
N GLY A 96 6.09 5.97 -4.90
CA GLY A 96 7.16 5.59 -4.00
C GLY A 96 6.61 5.39 -2.61
N LEU A 97 6.94 4.26 -1.99
CA LEU A 97 6.52 3.96 -0.63
C LEU A 97 7.72 4.02 0.30
N THR A 98 7.57 4.72 1.41
CA THR A 98 8.61 4.84 2.42
C THR A 98 7.96 4.67 3.78
N THR A 99 8.55 3.84 4.63
CA THR A 99 8.02 3.69 5.97
C THR A 99 8.25 4.95 6.77
N GLY A 100 7.50 5.09 7.87
CA GLY A 100 7.66 6.26 8.72
C GLY A 100 9.03 6.38 9.35
N TYR A 101 9.75 5.27 9.50
CA TYR A 101 11.09 5.30 10.05
C TYR A 101 12.18 5.42 8.98
N GLY A 102 11.79 5.62 7.72
CA GLY A 102 12.74 5.98 6.69
C GLY A 102 13.16 4.89 5.72
N GLU A 103 12.61 3.69 5.86
CA GLU A 103 12.96 2.61 4.94
C GLU A 103 12.24 2.79 3.60
N VAL A 104 13.00 2.86 2.52
CA VAL A 104 12.44 3.02 1.19
C VAL A 104 12.04 1.65 0.66
N LEU A 105 10.75 1.49 0.39
CA LEU A 105 10.22 0.21 -0.09
C LEU A 105 10.26 0.10 -1.60
N GLY A 106 10.48 1.20 -2.30
CA GLY A 106 10.55 1.21 -3.75
C GLY A 106 9.29 1.76 -4.38
N ASN A 107 9.12 1.48 -5.67
CA ASN A 107 7.99 2.00 -6.43
C ASN A 107 6.93 0.94 -6.60
N TRP A 108 5.68 1.34 -6.40
CA TRP A 108 4.56 0.42 -6.37
C TRP A 108 3.38 1.01 -7.12
N CYS A 109 2.52 0.14 -7.63
CA CYS A 109 1.29 0.56 -8.27
C CYS A 109 0.13 0.29 -7.34
N LEU A 110 -0.68 1.30 -7.09
CA LEU A 110 -1.88 1.13 -6.29
C LEU A 110 -2.93 0.48 -7.18
N LYS A 111 -3.27 -0.77 -6.87
CA LYS A 111 -4.14 -1.57 -7.72
C LYS A 111 -5.59 -1.50 -7.30
N ASN A 112 -5.84 -1.38 -6.02
CA ASN A 112 -7.20 -1.51 -5.54
C ASN A 112 -7.37 -0.81 -4.20
N ILE A 113 -8.53 -0.21 -4.03
CA ILE A 113 -8.95 0.38 -2.77
C ILE A 113 -10.33 -0.16 -2.46
N GLU A 114 -10.45 -0.88 -1.36
CA GLU A 114 -11.76 -1.31 -0.87
C GLU A 114 -12.13 -0.50 0.35
N GLU A 115 -13.38 -0.13 0.40
CA GLU A 115 -13.88 0.66 1.52
C GLU A 115 -15.14 0.04 2.05
N GLU A 116 -15.21 -0.12 3.37
CA GLU A 116 -16.41 -0.56 4.04
C GLU A 116 -16.86 0.54 4.98
N GLN A 117 -18.14 0.88 4.93
CA GLN A 117 -18.69 1.90 5.82
C GLN A 117 -19.68 1.23 6.75
N SER A 118 -19.66 1.62 8.01
CA SER A 118 -20.52 1.00 8.99
C SER A 118 -20.88 1.98 10.09
N ALA A 119 -21.88 1.58 10.91
CA ALA A 119 -22.32 2.36 12.06
C ALA A 119 -22.73 3.76 11.64
N PHE A 120 -23.68 3.83 10.69
CA PHE A 120 -24.06 5.11 10.10
C PHE A 120 -24.79 6.01 11.07
N LEU A 121 -24.48 7.29 10.98
CA LEU A 121 -25.24 8.33 11.62
C LEU A 121 -26.36 8.78 10.68
N GLN A 122 -27.23 9.65 11.21
CA GLN A 122 -28.27 10.25 10.41
C GLN A 122 -27.65 10.99 9.23
N GLY A 123 -28.27 10.88 8.07
CA GLY A 123 -27.76 11.50 6.86
C GLY A 123 -26.77 10.62 6.10
N GLY A 124 -26.56 9.39 6.56
CA GLY A 124 -25.68 8.46 5.86
C GLY A 124 -24.20 8.66 6.13
N ILE A 125 -23.86 9.39 7.18
CA ILE A 125 -22.45 9.61 7.52
C ILE A 125 -21.95 8.39 8.29
N PRO A 126 -20.92 7.71 7.81
CA PRO A 126 -20.40 6.55 8.53
C PRO A 126 -19.59 6.98 9.74
N ARG A 127 -19.69 6.19 10.81
CA ARG A 127 -18.85 6.38 11.98
C ARG A 127 -17.53 5.66 11.81
N LYS A 128 -17.48 4.66 10.95
CA LYS A 128 -16.29 3.86 10.73
C LYS A 128 -16.15 3.56 9.25
N GLN A 129 -14.97 3.78 8.73
CA GLN A 129 -14.63 3.41 7.36
C GLN A 129 -13.49 2.41 7.43
N GLY A 130 -13.77 1.14 7.14
CA GLY A 130 -12.72 0.14 6.99
C GLY A 130 -12.14 0.25 5.60
N PHE A 131 -10.85 0.06 5.48
CA PHE A 131 -10.22 0.14 4.16
C PHE A 131 -9.20 -0.97 3.98
N THR A 132 -9.04 -1.36 2.72
CA THR A 132 -7.98 -2.27 2.30
C THR A 132 -7.37 -1.71 1.04
N LEU A 133 -6.06 -1.51 1.06
CA LEU A 133 -5.32 -1.03 -0.10
C LEU A 133 -4.41 -2.13 -0.59
N GLU A 134 -4.38 -2.32 -1.89
CA GLU A 134 -3.50 -3.33 -2.50
C GLU A 134 -2.53 -2.65 -3.45
N PHE A 135 -1.24 -2.91 -3.23
CA PHE A 135 -0.16 -2.41 -4.09
C PHE A 135 0.57 -3.58 -4.71
N VAL A 136 1.01 -3.40 -5.95
CA VAL A 136 1.87 -4.37 -6.63
C VAL A 136 3.15 -3.68 -7.02
N ARG A 137 4.28 -4.36 -6.84
CA ARG A 137 5.57 -3.77 -7.13
C ARG A 137 5.65 -3.36 -8.60
N TYR A 138 6.10 -2.13 -8.83
CA TYR A 138 6.32 -1.64 -10.18
C TYR A 138 7.63 -2.22 -10.71
N GLY A 139 7.61 -2.76 -11.95
CA GLY A 139 8.82 -3.27 -12.54
C GLY A 139 9.75 -2.16 -12.92
N ASP A 140 11.03 -2.33 -12.64
CA ASP A 140 12.02 -1.28 -12.87
C ASP A 140 12.70 -1.39 -14.22
N ASP A 141 12.16 -2.13 -15.08
CA ASP A 141 12.82 -2.36 -16.37
C ASP A 141 12.89 -1.11 -17.16
N LEU A 142 12.97 -1.33 -17.09
CA LEU A 142 12.76 -0.64 -17.83
C LEU A 142 13.04 -0.40 -18.89
N GLN A 143 12.95 -0.54 -18.95
CA GLN A 143 12.99 -0.33 -19.70
C GLN A 143 12.62 0.20 -20.23
N ASN A 144 12.45 0.30 -19.73
CA ASN A 144 12.08 0.68 -20.13
C ASN A 144 12.11 1.12 -20.66
N ARG A 145 12.03 0.96 -20.85
CA ARG A 145 12.01 1.38 -21.45
C ARG A 145 11.46 1.65 -22.21
#